data_382c7c3a0415fec9a7f9935d6c352ec0
#
_entry.id   382c7c3a0415fec9a7f9935d6c352ec0
#
_cell.length_a   1.000
_cell.length_b   1.000
_cell.length_c   1.000
_cell.angle_alpha   90.00
_cell.angle_beta   90.00
_cell.angle_gamma   90.00
#
_symmetry.space_group_name_H-M   'P 1'
#
loop_
_entity.id
_entity.type
_entity.pdbx_description
1 polymer ?
#
loop_
_entity_poly.entity_id
_entity_poly.type
_entity_poly.pdbx_seq_one_letter_code
_entity_poly.pdbx_strand_id
1 'polypeptide(L)'
;RTLKLVHTLAAMGMGGGICASIALLLRAPPMDDVAAYLALRASLASIARLVLLPATALTLVSGLLSIAVHRPFHNAGWAWFKALTGVLVFEGTLGGIDSPAQRALASVTSKGPVDHAALAELLRHEWGALWIILCLCVANVVLGIWRPKFGRGRAVEGRG
;
A
#
# COMPACT_ATOMS: atom_id res chain seq x y z
N ARG A 1 -21.46 11.39 2.80
CA ARG A 1 -20.41 12.28 2.28
C ARG A 1 -19.12 12.12 3.07
N THR A 2 -19.18 12.05 4.41
CA THR A 2 -18.02 11.90 5.32
C THR A 2 -17.16 10.68 4.99
N LEU A 3 -17.79 9.52 4.72
CA LEU A 3 -17.05 8.28 4.41
C LEU A 3 -16.20 8.41 3.13
N LYS A 4 -16.71 9.10 2.10
CA LYS A 4 -15.94 9.39 0.89
C LYS A 4 -14.76 10.31 1.18
N LEU A 5 -14.97 11.33 2.00
CA LEU A 5 -13.91 12.27 2.40
C LEU A 5 -12.78 11.53 3.13
N VAL A 6 -13.13 10.73 4.15
CA VAL A 6 -12.16 9.92 4.91
C VAL A 6 -11.38 8.99 3.99
N HIS A 7 -12.08 8.26 3.12
CA HIS A 7 -11.46 7.34 2.16
C HIS A 7 -10.49 8.06 1.22
N THR A 8 -10.89 9.22 0.68
CA THR A 8 -10.04 10.00 -0.23
C THR A 8 -8.81 10.55 0.46
N LEU A 9 -8.97 11.14 1.66
CA LEU A 9 -7.84 11.67 2.43
C LEU A 9 -6.86 10.57 2.84
N ALA A 10 -7.37 9.41 3.27
CA ALA A 10 -6.56 8.27 3.61
C ALA A 10 -5.79 7.74 2.38
N ALA A 11 -6.45 7.64 1.22
CA ALA A 11 -5.80 7.22 -0.03
C ALA A 11 -4.72 8.22 -0.49
N MET A 12 -4.94 9.51 -0.30
CA MET A 12 -3.90 10.54 -0.57
C MET A 12 -2.71 10.41 0.38
N GLY A 13 -2.97 10.19 1.68
CA GLY A 13 -1.93 9.94 2.68
C GLY A 13 -1.10 8.71 2.35
N MET A 14 -1.75 7.62 1.94
CA MET A 14 -1.08 6.39 1.50
C MET A 14 -0.20 6.64 0.26
N GLY A 15 -0.74 7.26 -0.79
CA GLY A 15 0.01 7.59 -2.02
C GLY A 15 1.19 8.51 -1.74
N GLY A 16 0.99 9.54 -0.92
CA GLY A 16 2.04 10.46 -0.49
C GLY A 16 3.15 9.76 0.31
N GLY A 17 2.79 8.87 1.23
CA GLY A 17 3.73 8.08 2.01
C GLY A 17 4.59 7.15 1.13
N ILE A 18 3.99 6.49 0.13
CA ILE A 18 4.73 5.64 -0.83
C ILE A 18 5.71 6.50 -1.64
N CYS A 19 5.26 7.63 -2.20
CA CYS A 19 6.10 8.53 -2.97
C CYS A 19 7.26 9.08 -2.13
N ALA A 20 6.99 9.46 -0.87
CA ALA A 20 8.02 9.91 0.06
C ALA A 20 9.05 8.81 0.35
N SER A 21 8.62 7.57 0.58
CA SER A 21 9.50 6.43 0.79
C SER A 21 10.39 6.16 -0.43
N ILE A 22 9.82 6.18 -1.63
CA ILE A 22 10.57 6.03 -2.88
C ILE A 22 11.60 7.16 -3.04
N ALA A 23 11.19 8.42 -2.80
CA ALA A 23 12.08 9.57 -2.91
C ALA A 23 13.27 9.50 -1.93
N LEU A 24 13.03 9.04 -0.70
CA LEU A 24 14.08 8.82 0.30
C LEU A 24 15.03 7.70 -0.11
N LEU A 25 14.51 6.58 -0.61
CA LEU A 25 15.34 5.46 -1.08
C LEU A 25 16.19 5.82 -2.30
N LEU A 26 15.67 6.67 -3.21
CA LEU A 26 16.43 7.18 -4.35
C LEU A 26 17.62 8.08 -3.94
N ARG A 27 17.56 8.64 -2.73
CA ARG A 27 18.60 9.50 -2.15
C ARG A 27 19.34 8.81 -1.02
N ALA A 28 19.29 7.46 -0.98
CA ALA A 28 19.94 6.70 0.08
C ALA A 28 21.44 7.02 0.13
N PRO A 29 21.97 7.38 1.31
CA PRO A 29 23.40 7.58 1.50
C PRO A 29 24.12 6.23 1.37
N PRO A 30 25.43 6.25 1.08
CA PRO A 30 26.23 5.04 1.06
C PRO A 30 26.27 4.39 2.45
N MET A 31 26.39 3.06 2.50
CA MET A 31 26.31 2.28 3.75
C MET A 31 27.48 2.51 4.70
N ASP A 32 28.58 3.08 4.23
CA ASP A 32 29.75 3.46 5.03
C ASP A 32 29.49 4.72 5.87
N ASP A 33 28.57 5.59 5.46
CA ASP A 33 28.02 6.65 6.33
C ASP A 33 26.91 6.08 7.21
N VAL A 34 27.31 5.37 8.27
CA VAL A 34 26.41 4.69 9.19
C VAL A 34 25.38 5.64 9.81
N ALA A 35 25.78 6.85 10.15
CA ALA A 35 24.89 7.82 10.80
C ALA A 35 23.76 8.27 9.86
N ALA A 36 24.11 8.67 8.64
CA ALA A 36 23.15 9.09 7.63
C ALA A 36 22.24 7.93 7.20
N TYR A 37 22.83 6.72 7.04
CA TYR A 37 22.04 5.53 6.69
C TYR A 37 21.06 5.15 7.78
N LEU A 38 21.44 5.22 9.04
CA LEU A 38 20.58 4.95 10.20
C LEU A 38 19.42 5.96 10.27
N ALA A 39 19.70 7.25 10.04
CA ALA A 39 18.66 8.30 9.98
C ALA A 39 17.65 8.04 8.85
N LEU A 40 18.12 7.60 7.67
CA LEU A 40 17.26 7.18 6.57
C LEU A 40 16.34 6.02 6.98
N ARG A 41 16.91 4.95 7.57
CA ARG A 41 16.14 3.77 7.99
C ARG A 41 15.10 4.11 9.06
N ALA A 42 15.44 4.98 10.03
CA ALA A 42 14.51 5.46 11.04
C ALA A 42 13.36 6.27 10.41
N SER A 43 13.66 7.11 9.42
CA SER A 43 12.66 7.89 8.69
C SER A 43 11.70 6.98 7.91
N LEU A 44 12.21 6.00 7.18
CA LEU A 44 11.39 5.02 6.44
C LEU A 44 10.51 4.20 7.37
N ALA A 45 11.06 3.69 8.46
CA ALA A 45 10.30 2.95 9.48
C ALA A 45 9.19 3.82 10.11
N SER A 46 9.46 5.11 10.33
CA SER A 46 8.46 6.05 10.86
C SER A 46 7.35 6.33 9.84
N ILE A 47 7.69 6.55 8.57
CA ILE A 47 6.68 6.73 7.49
C ILE A 47 5.82 5.47 7.35
N ALA A 48 6.43 4.29 7.35
CA ALA A 48 5.69 3.03 7.25
C ALA A 48 4.68 2.90 8.39
N ARG A 49 5.11 3.12 9.63
CA ARG A 49 4.30 2.87 10.81
C ARG A 49 3.29 3.96 11.12
N LEU A 50 3.65 5.24 10.92
CA LEU A 50 2.81 6.38 11.33
C LEU A 50 1.95 6.91 10.18
N VAL A 51 2.31 6.65 8.94
CA VAL A 51 1.58 7.16 7.77
C VAL A 51 0.99 6.03 6.95
N LEU A 52 1.81 5.10 6.45
CA LEU A 52 1.34 4.08 5.51
C LEU A 52 0.35 3.10 6.16
N LEU A 53 0.68 2.51 7.31
CA LEU A 53 -0.20 1.55 7.97
C LEU A 53 -1.56 2.15 8.36
N PRO A 54 -1.66 3.30 9.05
CA PRO A 54 -2.95 3.87 9.38
C PRO A 54 -3.71 4.34 8.14
N ALA A 55 -3.03 4.90 7.14
CA ALA A 55 -3.67 5.34 5.90
C ALA A 55 -4.25 4.16 5.09
N THR A 56 -3.52 3.05 4.96
CA THR A 56 -4.02 1.84 4.29
C THR A 56 -5.16 1.20 5.06
N ALA A 57 -5.07 1.12 6.39
CA ALA A 57 -6.15 0.61 7.24
C ALA A 57 -7.43 1.45 7.09
N LEU A 58 -7.32 2.79 7.18
CA LEU A 58 -8.46 3.69 7.00
C LEU A 58 -9.05 3.61 5.59
N THR A 59 -8.22 3.49 4.57
CA THR A 59 -8.66 3.33 3.18
C THR A 59 -9.43 2.01 3.02
N LEU A 60 -8.92 0.92 3.56
CA LEU A 60 -9.56 -0.39 3.51
C LEU A 60 -10.89 -0.39 4.26
N VAL A 61 -10.90 0.03 5.52
CA VAL A 61 -12.11 0.06 6.36
C VAL A 61 -13.18 0.95 5.76
N SER A 62 -12.83 2.17 5.34
CA SER A 62 -13.80 3.10 4.72
C SER A 62 -14.32 2.58 3.38
N GLY A 63 -13.48 1.86 2.61
CA GLY A 63 -13.87 1.18 1.38
C GLY A 63 -14.88 0.06 1.63
N LEU A 64 -14.61 -0.82 2.58
CA LEU A 64 -15.50 -1.92 2.98
C LEU A 64 -16.82 -1.39 3.53
N LEU A 65 -16.79 -0.37 4.39
CA LEU A 65 -17.99 0.30 4.90
C LEU A 65 -18.82 0.92 3.76
N SER A 66 -18.17 1.46 2.74
CA SER A 66 -18.87 1.99 1.56
C SER A 66 -19.64 0.90 0.80
N ILE A 67 -19.08 -0.31 0.71
CA ILE A 67 -19.76 -1.47 0.12
C ILE A 67 -20.92 -1.90 1.02
N ALA A 68 -20.69 -2.03 2.33
CA ALA A 68 -21.70 -2.49 3.28
C ALA A 68 -22.94 -1.58 3.33
N VAL A 69 -22.74 -0.24 3.29
CA VAL A 69 -23.83 0.74 3.41
C VAL A 69 -24.58 0.94 2.09
N HIS A 70 -23.91 0.77 0.92
CA HIS A 70 -24.50 1.06 -0.39
C HIS A 70 -24.91 -0.23 -1.11
N ARG A 71 -26.20 -0.60 -1.03
CA ARG A 71 -26.78 -1.77 -1.71
C ARG A 71 -26.39 -1.94 -3.18
N PRO A 72 -26.28 -0.88 -4.01
CA PRO A 72 -25.83 -1.02 -5.41
C PRO A 72 -24.42 -1.62 -5.56
N PHE A 73 -23.57 -1.51 -4.54
CA PHE A 73 -22.21 -2.06 -4.59
C PHE A 73 -22.13 -3.56 -4.28
N HIS A 74 -23.17 -4.13 -3.62
CA HIS A 74 -23.20 -5.55 -3.32
C HIS A 74 -23.18 -6.43 -4.57
N ASN A 75 -23.82 -5.97 -5.65
CA ASN A 75 -23.90 -6.71 -6.92
C ASN A 75 -22.89 -6.20 -7.96
N ALA A 76 -21.98 -5.31 -7.56
CA ALA A 76 -20.99 -4.72 -8.45
C ALA A 76 -19.64 -5.45 -8.31
N GLY A 77 -19.31 -6.37 -9.22
CA GLY A 77 -18.07 -7.14 -9.19
C GLY A 77 -16.80 -6.29 -9.07
N TRP A 78 -16.79 -5.09 -9.68
CA TRP A 78 -15.67 -4.15 -9.56
C TRP A 78 -15.45 -3.65 -8.13
N ALA A 79 -16.53 -3.54 -7.32
CA ALA A 79 -16.40 -3.11 -5.93
C ALA A 79 -15.72 -4.18 -5.07
N TRP A 80 -16.07 -5.44 -5.28
CA TRP A 80 -15.42 -6.58 -4.62
C TRP A 80 -13.98 -6.76 -5.05
N PHE A 81 -13.70 -6.56 -6.33
CA PHE A 81 -12.32 -6.58 -6.82
C PHE A 81 -11.47 -5.49 -6.14
N LYS A 82 -12.01 -4.27 -5.98
CA LYS A 82 -11.34 -3.20 -5.22
C LYS A 82 -11.16 -3.54 -3.74
N ALA A 83 -12.12 -4.21 -3.12
CA ALA A 83 -11.98 -4.68 -1.74
C ALA A 83 -10.84 -5.68 -1.61
N LEU A 84 -10.76 -6.66 -2.52
CA LEU A 84 -9.68 -7.65 -2.55
C LEU A 84 -8.31 -6.98 -2.75
N THR A 85 -8.19 -6.09 -3.73
CA THR A 85 -6.93 -5.36 -3.94
C THR A 85 -6.59 -4.46 -2.75
N GLY A 86 -7.57 -3.91 -2.05
CA GLY A 86 -7.39 -3.16 -0.80
C GLY A 86 -6.79 -4.01 0.32
N VAL A 87 -7.26 -5.25 0.48
CA VAL A 87 -6.68 -6.22 1.43
C VAL A 87 -5.24 -6.55 1.04
N LEU A 88 -4.97 -6.83 -0.25
CA LEU A 88 -3.61 -7.11 -0.74
C LEU A 88 -2.66 -5.93 -0.51
N VAL A 89 -3.14 -4.70 -0.69
CA VAL A 89 -2.35 -3.48 -0.40
C VAL A 89 -2.05 -3.37 1.09
N PHE A 90 -3.01 -3.66 1.96
CA PHE A 90 -2.81 -3.62 3.41
C PHE A 90 -1.78 -4.68 3.85
N GLU A 91 -1.94 -5.93 3.43
CA GLU A 91 -1.01 -7.02 3.71
C GLU A 91 0.38 -6.72 3.13
N GLY A 92 0.45 -6.20 1.90
CA GLY A 92 1.69 -5.79 1.26
C GLY A 92 2.38 -4.64 2.00
N THR A 93 1.63 -3.70 2.57
CA THR A 93 2.19 -2.62 3.38
C THR A 93 2.77 -3.16 4.69
N LEU A 94 2.06 -4.07 5.35
CA LEU A 94 2.50 -4.66 6.60
C LEU A 94 3.73 -5.58 6.40
N GLY A 95 3.64 -6.53 5.47
CA GLY A 95 4.68 -7.52 5.22
C GLY A 95 5.82 -7.03 4.33
N GLY A 96 5.50 -6.20 3.33
CA GLY A 96 6.44 -5.76 2.31
C GLY A 96 7.14 -4.43 2.58
N ILE A 97 6.60 -3.59 3.44
CA ILE A 97 7.19 -2.27 3.75
C ILE A 97 7.51 -2.14 5.24
N ASP A 98 6.52 -2.25 6.14
CA ASP A 98 6.75 -2.02 7.57
C ASP A 98 7.72 -3.07 8.15
N SER A 99 7.48 -4.36 7.93
CA SER A 99 8.34 -5.41 8.47
C SER A 99 9.79 -5.35 7.97
N PRO A 100 10.08 -5.17 6.66
CA PRO A 100 11.45 -4.98 6.17
C PRO A 100 12.10 -3.70 6.70
N ALA A 101 11.35 -2.59 6.77
CA ALA A 101 11.87 -1.33 7.30
C ALA A 101 12.29 -1.46 8.76
N GLN A 102 11.47 -2.10 9.62
CA GLN A 102 11.79 -2.35 11.02
C GLN A 102 13.00 -3.29 11.19
N ARG A 103 13.06 -4.38 10.41
CA ARG A 103 14.19 -5.32 10.45
C ARG A 103 15.49 -4.66 10.00
N ALA A 104 15.45 -3.86 8.94
CA ALA A 104 16.61 -3.13 8.46
C ALA A 104 17.10 -2.10 9.48
N LEU A 105 16.19 -1.38 10.16
CA LEU A 105 16.53 -0.49 11.25
C LEU A 105 17.17 -1.27 12.42
N ALA A 106 16.58 -2.38 12.83
CA ALA A 106 17.10 -3.21 13.91
C ALA A 106 18.47 -3.79 13.60
N SER A 107 18.73 -4.22 12.35
CA SER A 107 20.03 -4.75 11.93
C SER A 107 21.16 -3.72 11.99
N VAL A 108 20.86 -2.46 11.63
CA VAL A 108 21.85 -1.37 11.69
C VAL A 108 22.08 -0.87 13.11
N THR A 109 21.07 -0.97 13.99
CA THR A 109 21.20 -0.55 15.41
C THR A 109 21.80 -1.62 16.30
N SER A 110 21.89 -2.87 15.84
CA SER A 110 22.50 -3.96 16.61
C SER A 110 24.01 -3.74 16.81
N LYS A 111 24.54 -4.17 17.95
CA LYS A 111 25.98 -4.05 18.27
C LYS A 111 26.87 -5.11 17.56
N GLY A 112 26.27 -5.94 16.71
CA GLY A 112 26.98 -6.97 15.96
C GLY A 112 27.44 -6.50 14.57
N PRO A 113 28.22 -7.31 13.84
CA PRO A 113 28.56 -7.00 12.45
C PRO A 113 27.29 -6.97 11.60
N VAL A 114 27.16 -5.94 10.75
CA VAL A 114 26.02 -5.80 9.85
C VAL A 114 26.15 -6.84 8.72
N ASP A 115 25.15 -7.70 8.59
CA ASP A 115 25.07 -8.61 7.45
C ASP A 115 24.59 -7.84 6.22
N HIS A 116 25.53 -7.41 5.39
CA HIS A 116 25.27 -6.65 4.18
C HIS A 116 24.42 -7.42 3.15
N ALA A 117 24.55 -8.76 3.10
CA ALA A 117 23.78 -9.57 2.17
C ALA A 117 22.30 -9.63 2.58
N ALA A 118 22.03 -9.89 3.86
CA ALA A 118 20.67 -9.86 4.39
C ALA A 118 20.02 -8.47 4.26
N LEU A 119 20.80 -7.41 4.49
CA LEU A 119 20.31 -6.03 4.34
C LEU A 119 19.97 -5.70 2.88
N ALA A 120 20.81 -6.12 1.92
CA ALA A 120 20.54 -5.94 0.49
C ALA A 120 19.27 -6.68 0.04
N GLU A 121 19.00 -7.87 0.58
CA GLU A 121 17.80 -8.63 0.32
C GLU A 121 16.54 -7.89 0.86
N LEU A 122 16.59 -7.39 2.09
CA LEU A 122 15.51 -6.59 2.68
C LEU A 122 15.20 -5.34 1.83
N LEU A 123 16.24 -4.63 1.34
CA LEU A 123 16.08 -3.48 0.46
C LEU A 123 15.41 -3.83 -0.86
N ARG A 124 15.78 -4.96 -1.47
CA ARG A 124 15.18 -5.43 -2.71
C ARG A 124 13.70 -5.75 -2.53
N HIS A 125 13.34 -6.43 -1.43
CA HIS A 125 11.96 -6.70 -1.08
C HIS A 125 11.16 -5.40 -0.85
N GLU A 126 11.72 -4.45 -0.12
CA GLU A 126 11.09 -3.16 0.14
C GLU A 126 10.85 -2.38 -1.16
N TRP A 127 11.82 -2.32 -2.06
CA TRP A 127 11.67 -1.71 -3.38
C TRP A 127 10.58 -2.38 -4.21
N GLY A 128 10.59 -3.70 -4.28
CA GLY A 128 9.57 -4.47 -5.00
C GLY A 128 8.18 -4.20 -4.45
N ALA A 129 8.02 -4.23 -3.13
CA ALA A 129 6.74 -3.96 -2.46
C ALA A 129 6.23 -2.55 -2.74
N LEU A 130 7.08 -1.52 -2.65
CA LEU A 130 6.70 -0.14 -2.93
C LEU A 130 6.16 0.04 -4.35
N TRP A 131 6.83 -0.53 -5.35
CA TRP A 131 6.37 -0.46 -6.74
C TRP A 131 5.09 -1.23 -6.98
N ILE A 132 4.96 -2.45 -6.45
CA ILE A 132 3.74 -3.26 -6.59
C ILE A 132 2.56 -2.54 -5.96
N ILE A 133 2.72 -2.02 -4.74
CA ILE A 133 1.65 -1.31 -4.03
C ILE A 133 1.29 -0.02 -4.76
N LEU A 134 2.26 0.73 -5.28
CA LEU A 134 2.00 1.92 -6.09
C LEU A 134 1.17 1.58 -7.34
N CYS A 135 1.54 0.53 -8.06
CA CYS A 135 0.78 0.06 -9.24
C CYS A 135 -0.65 -0.35 -8.87
N LEU A 136 -0.83 -1.07 -7.75
CA LEU A 136 -2.15 -1.44 -7.24
C LEU A 136 -2.98 -0.21 -6.85
N CYS A 137 -2.37 0.80 -6.23
CA CYS A 137 -3.03 2.07 -5.91
C CYS A 137 -3.52 2.78 -7.17
N VAL A 138 -2.66 2.91 -8.19
CA VAL A 138 -3.03 3.51 -9.48
C VAL A 138 -4.16 2.72 -10.14
N ALA A 139 -4.05 1.39 -10.20
CA ALA A 139 -5.10 0.52 -10.73
C ALA A 139 -6.43 0.71 -10.00
N ASN A 140 -6.42 0.83 -8.67
CA ASN A 140 -7.61 1.10 -7.86
C ASN A 140 -8.25 2.47 -8.17
N VAL A 141 -7.44 3.50 -8.42
CA VAL A 141 -7.95 4.82 -8.85
C VAL A 141 -8.60 4.71 -10.21
N VAL A 142 -7.93 4.07 -11.18
CA VAL A 142 -8.47 3.86 -12.54
C VAL A 142 -9.79 3.10 -12.50
N LEU A 143 -9.86 1.98 -11.76
CA LEU A 143 -11.11 1.21 -11.58
C LEU A 143 -12.21 2.03 -10.91
N GLY A 144 -11.86 2.95 -10.00
CA GLY A 144 -12.81 3.85 -9.37
C GLY A 144 -13.43 4.86 -10.34
N ILE A 145 -12.66 5.31 -11.34
CA ILE A 145 -13.10 6.26 -12.37
C ILE A 145 -13.89 5.54 -13.48
N TRP A 146 -13.33 4.48 -14.02
CA TRP A 146 -13.91 3.79 -15.19
C TRP A 146 -15.13 2.93 -14.85
N ARG A 147 -15.25 2.39 -13.64
CA ARG A 147 -16.36 1.55 -13.17
C ARG A 147 -16.80 0.51 -14.23
N PRO A 148 -15.93 -0.39 -14.66
CA PRO A 148 -16.24 -1.32 -15.74
C PRO A 148 -17.46 -2.15 -15.35
N LYS A 149 -18.46 -2.23 -16.26
CA LYS A 149 -19.62 -3.11 -16.10
C LYS A 149 -19.17 -4.53 -16.46
N PHE A 150 -18.69 -5.29 -15.49
CA PHE A 150 -18.44 -6.72 -15.68
C PHE A 150 -19.80 -7.40 -15.91
N GLY A 151 -20.00 -7.87 -17.15
CA GLY A 151 -21.14 -8.52 -17.75
C GLY A 151 -22.37 -8.85 -16.86
N ARG A 152 -23.47 -8.16 -17.13
CA ARG A 152 -24.77 -8.81 -17.07
C ARG A 152 -24.83 -9.71 -18.29
N GLY A 153 -24.77 -11.03 -18.08
CA GLY A 153 -25.14 -11.99 -19.11
C GLY A 153 -26.48 -11.55 -19.72
N ARG A 154 -26.52 -11.42 -21.04
CA ARG A 154 -27.77 -11.33 -21.79
C ARG A 154 -28.64 -12.48 -21.33
N ALA A 155 -29.70 -12.19 -20.60
CA ALA A 155 -30.84 -13.09 -20.56
C ALA A 155 -31.25 -13.30 -22.02
N VAL A 156 -31.06 -14.50 -22.51
CA VAL A 156 -31.59 -14.94 -23.80
C VAL A 156 -33.10 -14.89 -23.59
N GLU A 157 -33.75 -13.86 -24.11
CA GLU A 157 -35.21 -13.87 -24.34
C GLU A 157 -35.46 -14.93 -25.38
N GLY A 158 -35.73 -16.16 -24.90
CA GLY A 158 -36.36 -17.21 -25.69
C GLY A 158 -37.77 -16.77 -26.03
N ARG A 159 -37.96 -16.25 -27.21
CA ARG A 159 -39.27 -16.25 -27.85
C ARG A 159 -39.55 -17.67 -28.27
N GLY A 160 -40.52 -18.30 -27.61
CA GLY A 160 -41.31 -19.43 -28.01
C GLY A 160 -42.74 -18.98 -28.16
#